data_6f5d21d32e7f822a943fab2228fc9475
#
_entry.id   6f5d21d32e7f822a943fab2228fc9475
#
_cell.length_a   1.000
_cell.length_b   1.000
_cell.length_c   1.000
_cell.angle_alpha   90.00
_cell.angle_beta   90.00
_cell.angle_gamma   90.00
#
_symmetry.space_group_name_H-M   'P 1'
#
loop_
_entity.id
_entity.type
_entity.pdbx_description
1 polymer ?
#
loop_
_entity_poly.entity_id
_entity_poly.type
_entity_poly.pdbx_seq_one_letter_code
_entity_poly.pdbx_strand_id
1 'polypeptide(L)'
;EPPLPDHPRVHVVHFTDAIGQRAATNVGAALSRAKYVFKLDAHCAVDEGFDVKLIQDCQPDWTMIPSMYALHAFDWKCCGCGDQTYQGFKPEKCIGCNGTEHEMVIVWKPRPQRYTISWMFDSNMQFQYWRKHSHRPEAQGDLVETMSCIGACFFMERERFLALGGMDECHGSWGQYGSELSGKAWLSGGKLITSKKTWMAHLFRTGNFSRNGHS
;
A
#
# COMPACT_ATOMS: atom_id res chain seq x y z
N GLU A 1 9.79 -13.59 14.38
CA GLU A 1 9.72 -13.28 12.93
C GLU A 1 10.36 -14.43 12.17
N PRO A 2 9.79 -14.85 11.03
CA PRO A 2 10.47 -15.81 10.18
C PRO A 2 11.77 -15.22 9.66
N PRO A 3 12.85 -16.03 9.51
CA PRO A 3 14.09 -15.53 8.95
C PRO A 3 13.86 -15.00 7.53
N LEU A 4 14.47 -13.86 7.24
CA LEU A 4 14.45 -13.32 5.88
C LEU A 4 15.19 -14.28 4.94
N PRO A 5 14.73 -14.43 3.67
CA PRO A 5 15.39 -15.32 2.74
C PRO A 5 16.83 -14.85 2.47
N ASP A 6 17.77 -15.74 2.54
CA ASP A 6 19.14 -15.50 2.08
C ASP A 6 19.13 -15.51 0.54
N HIS A 7 19.10 -14.33 -0.04
CA HIS A 7 19.05 -14.16 -1.49
C HIS A 7 19.91 -12.95 -1.90
N PRO A 8 20.75 -13.04 -2.94
CA PRO A 8 21.70 -11.99 -3.31
C PRO A 8 21.07 -10.66 -3.74
N ARG A 9 19.77 -10.63 -4.00
CA ARG A 9 19.01 -9.40 -4.30
C ARG A 9 18.22 -8.86 -3.11
N VAL A 10 18.31 -9.53 -1.94
CA VAL A 10 17.67 -9.07 -0.69
C VAL A 10 18.72 -8.43 0.18
N HIS A 11 18.58 -7.16 0.46
CA HIS A 11 19.46 -6.40 1.34
C HIS A 11 18.67 -5.91 2.54
N VAL A 12 19.11 -6.30 3.72
CA VAL A 12 18.50 -5.91 4.99
C VAL A 12 19.35 -4.83 5.63
N VAL A 13 18.73 -3.71 5.97
CA VAL A 13 19.38 -2.62 6.70
C VAL A 13 18.71 -2.51 8.07
N HIS A 14 19.50 -2.70 9.11
CA HIS A 14 19.06 -2.58 10.49
C HIS A 14 19.50 -1.25 11.07
N PHE A 15 18.61 -0.62 11.82
CA PHE A 15 18.89 0.59 12.60
C PHE A 15 18.67 0.26 14.08
N THR A 16 19.50 0.81 14.94
CA THR A 16 19.36 0.66 16.40
C THR A 16 18.05 1.27 16.91
N ASP A 17 17.66 2.40 16.31
CA ASP A 17 16.44 3.12 16.63
C ASP A 17 15.51 3.19 15.43
N ALA A 18 14.21 3.34 15.69
CA ALA A 18 13.22 3.52 14.64
C ALA A 18 13.40 4.89 13.96
N ILE A 19 13.78 4.89 12.69
CA ILE A 19 13.99 6.12 11.91
C ILE A 19 12.74 6.65 11.21
N GLY A 20 11.63 5.93 11.26
CA GLY A 20 10.38 6.27 10.60
C GLY A 20 10.34 5.90 9.11
N GLN A 21 9.11 5.89 8.56
CA GLN A 21 8.86 5.42 7.20
C GLN A 21 9.54 6.30 6.12
N ARG A 22 9.58 7.63 6.32
CA ARG A 22 10.18 8.56 5.35
C ARG A 22 11.67 8.35 5.20
N ALA A 23 12.39 8.38 6.32
CA ALA A 23 13.83 8.15 6.34
C ALA A 23 14.17 6.75 5.81
N ALA A 24 13.44 5.71 6.22
CA ALA A 24 13.65 4.35 5.72
C ALA A 24 13.47 4.26 4.19
N THR A 25 12.47 4.94 3.61
CA THR A 25 12.28 4.98 2.14
C THR A 25 13.42 5.72 1.45
N ASN A 26 13.86 6.86 1.99
CA ASN A 26 14.98 7.63 1.44
C ASN A 26 16.27 6.80 1.43
N VAL A 27 16.58 6.14 2.55
CA VAL A 27 17.74 5.25 2.67
C VAL A 27 17.65 4.10 1.65
N GLY A 28 16.50 3.43 1.54
CA GLY A 28 16.31 2.36 0.57
C GLY A 28 16.52 2.83 -0.88
N ALA A 29 15.97 4.00 -1.23
CA ALA A 29 16.16 4.59 -2.56
C ALA A 29 17.63 5.00 -2.82
N ALA A 30 18.32 5.54 -1.80
CA ALA A 30 19.71 5.96 -1.93
C ALA A 30 20.67 4.76 -2.10
N LEU A 31 20.43 3.68 -1.37
CA LEU A 31 21.23 2.43 -1.46
C LEU A 31 20.96 1.64 -2.75
N SER A 32 19.80 1.81 -3.35
CA SER A 32 19.42 1.11 -4.58
C SER A 32 20.27 1.60 -5.78
N ARG A 33 20.58 0.69 -6.69
CA ARG A 33 21.16 0.96 -8.02
C ARG A 33 20.16 0.68 -9.15
N ALA A 34 18.94 0.31 -8.82
CA ALA A 34 17.90 0.03 -9.80
C ALA A 34 17.41 1.32 -10.48
N LYS A 35 16.96 1.20 -11.72
CA LYS A 35 16.34 2.33 -12.47
C LYS A 35 15.05 2.81 -11.81
N TYR A 36 14.29 1.89 -11.23
CA TYR A 36 12.99 2.18 -10.62
C TYR A 36 13.02 1.91 -9.12
N VAL A 37 12.19 2.63 -8.39
CA VAL A 37 11.87 2.36 -6.99
C VAL A 37 10.40 2.00 -6.85
N PHE A 38 10.14 0.99 -6.03
CA PHE A 38 8.78 0.61 -5.63
C PHE A 38 8.73 0.57 -4.10
N LYS A 39 8.04 1.55 -3.51
CA LYS A 39 7.77 1.54 -2.08
C LYS A 39 6.52 0.72 -1.82
N LEU A 40 6.58 -0.17 -0.86
CA LEU A 40 5.46 -1.02 -0.46
C LEU A 40 5.44 -1.17 1.06
N ASP A 41 4.26 -1.06 1.67
CA ASP A 41 4.08 -1.40 3.08
C ASP A 41 4.22 -2.92 3.27
N ALA A 42 4.82 -3.35 4.39
CA ALA A 42 5.10 -4.76 4.67
C ALA A 42 3.83 -5.65 4.75
N HIS A 43 2.68 -5.05 5.01
CA HIS A 43 1.38 -5.73 5.10
C HIS A 43 0.56 -5.62 3.80
N CYS A 44 1.24 -5.70 2.67
CA CYS A 44 0.64 -5.70 1.34
C CYS A 44 0.99 -6.98 0.57
N ALA A 45 0.11 -7.34 -0.36
CA ALA A 45 0.39 -8.30 -1.43
C ALA A 45 0.36 -7.59 -2.78
N VAL A 46 1.04 -8.13 -3.76
CA VAL A 46 1.08 -7.59 -5.13
C VAL A 46 0.76 -8.66 -6.16
N ASP A 47 0.38 -8.23 -7.34
CA ASP A 47 0.11 -9.05 -8.50
C ASP A 47 1.39 -9.74 -9.01
N GLU A 48 1.26 -10.89 -9.63
CA GLU A 48 2.36 -11.54 -10.35
C GLU A 48 2.81 -10.68 -11.53
N GLY A 49 4.13 -10.44 -11.63
CA GLY A 49 4.72 -9.59 -12.67
C GLY A 49 4.31 -8.11 -12.56
N PHE A 50 3.91 -7.65 -11.37
CA PHE A 50 3.52 -6.24 -11.14
C PHE A 50 4.58 -5.25 -11.59
N ASP A 51 5.84 -5.55 -11.36
CA ASP A 51 7.00 -4.75 -11.72
C ASP A 51 7.14 -4.60 -13.23
N VAL A 52 7.04 -5.70 -13.98
CA VAL A 52 7.08 -5.69 -15.45
C VAL A 52 5.93 -4.86 -16.02
N LYS A 53 4.72 -5.04 -15.50
CA LYS A 53 3.52 -4.31 -15.92
C LYS A 53 3.64 -2.80 -15.66
N LEU A 54 4.24 -2.42 -14.54
CA LEU A 54 4.47 -1.01 -14.22
C LEU A 54 5.58 -0.39 -15.07
N ILE A 55 6.68 -1.12 -15.29
CA ILE A 55 7.82 -0.66 -16.12
C ILE A 55 7.38 -0.40 -17.56
N GLN A 56 6.51 -1.24 -18.12
CA GLN A 56 6.05 -1.10 -19.51
C GLN A 56 5.36 0.25 -19.79
N ASP A 57 4.67 0.79 -18.80
CA ASP A 57 3.87 2.01 -18.98
C ASP A 57 4.50 3.26 -18.34
N CYS A 58 5.49 3.09 -17.45
CA CYS A 58 6.05 4.19 -16.67
C CYS A 58 6.76 5.21 -17.55
N GLN A 59 6.43 6.49 -17.38
CA GLN A 59 7.14 7.61 -17.99
C GLN A 59 8.05 8.30 -16.96
N PRO A 60 9.09 9.01 -17.38
CA PRO A 60 10.08 9.60 -16.46
C PRO A 60 9.52 10.56 -15.41
N ASP A 61 8.41 11.25 -15.74
CA ASP A 61 7.74 12.23 -14.89
C ASP A 61 6.52 11.65 -14.14
N TRP A 62 6.24 10.34 -14.27
CA TRP A 62 5.09 9.70 -13.66
C TRP A 62 5.40 9.08 -12.31
N THR A 63 4.45 9.21 -11.39
CA THR A 63 4.33 8.37 -10.20
C THR A 63 3.18 7.41 -10.43
N MET A 64 3.46 6.13 -10.47
CA MET A 64 2.47 5.09 -10.75
C MET A 64 2.02 4.38 -9.48
N ILE A 65 0.75 4.02 -9.44
CA ILE A 65 0.13 3.29 -8.34
C ILE A 65 -0.65 2.09 -8.94
N PRO A 66 -0.45 0.85 -8.45
CA PRO A 66 -1.31 -0.27 -8.81
C PRO A 66 -2.74 -0.06 -8.34
N SER A 67 -3.74 -0.66 -9.00
CA SER A 67 -5.11 -0.72 -8.48
C SER A 67 -5.13 -1.28 -7.06
N MET A 68 -5.91 -0.68 -6.17
CA MET A 68 -5.94 -1.11 -4.78
C MET A 68 -7.09 -2.05 -4.46
N TYR A 69 -6.77 -3.13 -3.74
CA TYR A 69 -7.69 -4.08 -3.13
C TYR A 69 -7.50 -4.12 -1.61
N ALA A 70 -8.49 -4.59 -0.89
CA ALA A 70 -8.28 -4.99 0.50
C ALA A 70 -7.63 -6.38 0.51
N LEU A 71 -6.65 -6.58 1.40
CA LEU A 71 -6.01 -7.88 1.60
C LEU A 71 -6.86 -8.73 2.55
N HIS A 72 -7.17 -9.95 2.12
CA HIS A 72 -7.62 -11.03 2.99
C HIS A 72 -6.38 -11.79 3.45
N ALA A 73 -5.88 -11.43 4.64
CA ALA A 73 -4.61 -11.95 5.13
C ALA A 73 -4.75 -13.32 5.80
N PHE A 74 -5.80 -13.53 6.59
CA PHE A 74 -6.02 -14.78 7.33
C PHE A 74 -7.49 -14.95 7.71
N ASP A 75 -7.83 -16.17 8.12
CA ASP A 75 -9.08 -16.50 8.80
C ASP A 75 -8.77 -17.13 10.16
N TRP A 76 -9.70 -16.97 11.09
CA TRP A 76 -9.75 -17.74 12.32
C TRP A 76 -10.61 -18.98 12.10
N LYS A 77 -10.01 -20.17 12.16
CA LYS A 77 -10.70 -21.44 12.00
C LYS A 77 -10.93 -22.09 13.36
N CYS A 78 -12.18 -22.45 13.65
CA CYS A 78 -12.54 -23.16 14.87
C CYS A 78 -11.98 -24.58 14.85
N CYS A 79 -11.22 -24.97 15.90
CA CYS A 79 -10.65 -26.31 16.01
C CYS A 79 -11.71 -27.41 16.24
N GLY A 80 -12.90 -27.02 16.75
CA GLY A 80 -13.97 -27.99 17.05
C GLY A 80 -14.84 -28.34 15.83
N CYS A 81 -15.28 -27.37 15.03
CA CYS A 81 -16.21 -27.62 13.93
C CYS A 81 -15.66 -27.19 12.55
N GLY A 82 -14.50 -26.53 12.49
CA GLY A 82 -13.89 -26.08 11.23
C GLY A 82 -14.49 -24.79 10.66
N ASP A 83 -15.46 -24.17 11.34
CA ASP A 83 -16.05 -22.92 10.92
C ASP A 83 -15.02 -21.80 10.86
N GLN A 84 -15.12 -20.91 9.87
CA GLN A 84 -14.13 -19.87 9.59
C GLN A 84 -14.72 -18.48 9.82
N THR A 85 -13.98 -17.65 10.56
CA THR A 85 -14.29 -16.24 10.76
C THR A 85 -13.23 -15.37 10.07
N TYR A 86 -13.68 -14.45 9.23
CA TYR A 86 -12.81 -13.50 8.52
C TYR A 86 -11.96 -12.70 9.52
N GLN A 87 -10.72 -12.46 9.17
CA GLN A 87 -9.68 -11.73 9.93
C GLN A 87 -10.22 -10.67 10.91
N GLY A 88 -9.41 -10.26 11.86
CA GLY A 88 -9.77 -9.38 12.95
C GLY A 88 -9.29 -9.93 14.29
N PHE A 89 -10.00 -9.63 15.36
CA PHE A 89 -9.70 -10.23 16.65
C PHE A 89 -10.03 -11.72 16.68
N LYS A 90 -9.23 -12.49 17.42
CA LYS A 90 -9.55 -13.90 17.68
C LYS A 90 -10.93 -13.99 18.34
N PRO A 91 -11.88 -14.77 17.77
CA PRO A 91 -13.19 -14.94 18.39
C PRO A 91 -13.07 -15.57 19.77
N GLU A 92 -13.82 -15.07 20.74
CA GLU A 92 -13.90 -15.68 22.07
C GLU A 92 -14.62 -17.04 22.01
N LYS A 93 -15.66 -17.12 21.15
CA LYS A 93 -16.46 -18.34 20.93
C LYS A 93 -16.81 -18.47 19.46
N CYS A 94 -16.80 -19.68 18.98
CA CYS A 94 -17.30 -20.03 17.66
C CYS A 94 -18.82 -19.88 17.58
N ILE A 95 -19.31 -19.23 16.53
CA ILE A 95 -20.76 -19.04 16.30
C ILE A 95 -21.45 -20.38 16.03
N GLY A 96 -20.75 -21.31 15.35
CA GLY A 96 -21.33 -22.61 14.97
C GLY A 96 -21.41 -23.64 16.10
N CYS A 97 -20.42 -23.70 17.02
CA CYS A 97 -20.36 -24.75 18.04
C CYS A 97 -20.05 -24.27 19.46
N ASN A 98 -19.92 -22.96 19.68
CA ASN A 98 -19.48 -22.33 20.92
C ASN A 98 -18.07 -22.75 21.42
N GLY A 99 -17.27 -23.43 20.59
CA GLY A 99 -15.87 -23.76 20.90
C GLY A 99 -15.02 -22.51 21.06
N THR A 100 -14.02 -22.57 21.94
CA THR A 100 -13.14 -21.41 22.25
C THR A 100 -11.78 -21.49 21.55
N GLU A 101 -11.42 -22.67 21.04
CA GLU A 101 -10.14 -22.90 20.38
C GLU A 101 -10.22 -22.55 18.90
N HIS A 102 -9.33 -21.65 18.48
CA HIS A 102 -9.22 -21.21 17.08
C HIS A 102 -7.75 -21.16 16.66
N GLU A 103 -7.48 -21.62 15.46
CA GLU A 103 -6.18 -21.50 14.77
C GLU A 103 -6.24 -20.39 13.70
N MET A 104 -5.11 -19.70 13.47
CA MET A 104 -4.99 -18.75 12.39
C MET A 104 -4.58 -19.47 11.11
N VAL A 105 -5.39 -19.34 10.07
CA VAL A 105 -5.14 -19.90 8.73
C VAL A 105 -4.77 -18.76 7.79
N ILE A 106 -3.56 -18.77 7.26
CA ILE A 106 -3.09 -17.73 6.33
C ILE A 106 -3.79 -17.90 4.98
N VAL A 107 -4.34 -16.81 4.46
CA VAL A 107 -5.03 -16.72 3.16
C VAL A 107 -4.20 -15.92 2.16
N TRP A 108 -3.78 -14.72 2.52
CA TRP A 108 -2.87 -13.79 1.82
C TRP A 108 -3.22 -13.55 0.34
N LYS A 109 -4.44 -13.14 0.06
CA LYS A 109 -4.94 -12.85 -1.30
C LYS A 109 -5.80 -11.58 -1.34
N PRO A 110 -5.92 -10.91 -2.51
CA PRO A 110 -6.83 -9.78 -2.63
C PRO A 110 -8.28 -10.23 -2.46
N ARG A 111 -9.11 -9.37 -1.86
CA ARG A 111 -10.56 -9.56 -1.88
C ARG A 111 -11.09 -9.39 -3.31
N PRO A 112 -12.20 -10.04 -3.68
CA PRO A 112 -12.72 -9.98 -5.05
C PRO A 112 -13.07 -8.57 -5.53
N GLN A 113 -13.56 -7.73 -4.60
CA GLN A 113 -13.97 -6.37 -4.94
C GLN A 113 -12.79 -5.40 -4.87
N ARG A 114 -12.52 -4.69 -5.97
CA ARG A 114 -11.56 -3.59 -6.00
C ARG A 114 -11.95 -2.50 -4.99
N TYR A 115 -10.98 -2.01 -4.23
CA TYR A 115 -11.23 -0.99 -3.21
C TYR A 115 -11.33 0.40 -3.83
N THR A 116 -10.34 0.80 -4.62
CA THR A 116 -10.31 2.05 -5.39
C THR A 116 -9.25 2.03 -6.48
N ILE A 117 -9.38 2.96 -7.42
CA ILE A 117 -8.37 3.28 -8.44
C ILE A 117 -7.95 4.74 -8.37
N SER A 118 -8.53 5.54 -7.48
CA SER A 118 -8.25 6.98 -7.46
C SER A 118 -8.39 7.57 -6.06
N TRP A 119 -7.62 8.63 -5.85
CA TRP A 119 -7.57 9.40 -4.63
C TRP A 119 -7.60 10.88 -4.96
N MET A 120 -8.05 11.70 -4.02
CA MET A 120 -8.16 13.14 -4.18
C MET A 120 -7.81 13.87 -2.89
N PHE A 121 -7.69 15.18 -2.96
CA PHE A 121 -7.76 16.08 -1.81
C PHE A 121 -9.15 16.66 -1.68
N ASP A 122 -9.60 16.85 -0.46
CA ASP A 122 -10.79 17.67 -0.18
C ASP A 122 -10.41 19.17 -0.13
N SER A 123 -11.39 20.03 0.19
CA SER A 123 -11.20 21.48 0.27
C SER A 123 -10.19 21.93 1.33
N ASN A 124 -9.85 21.07 2.28
CA ASN A 124 -8.87 21.29 3.33
C ASN A 124 -7.50 20.61 3.02
N MET A 125 -7.30 20.22 1.76
CA MET A 125 -6.12 19.46 1.30
C MET A 125 -5.90 18.14 2.02
N GLN A 126 -6.98 17.54 2.60
CA GLN A 126 -6.90 16.25 3.26
C GLN A 126 -7.13 15.12 2.26
N PHE A 127 -6.37 14.04 2.41
CA PHE A 127 -6.48 12.84 1.61
C PHE A 127 -7.87 12.20 1.69
N GLN A 128 -8.45 11.86 0.52
CA GLN A 128 -9.73 11.19 0.38
C GLN A 128 -9.69 10.08 -0.68
N TYR A 129 -10.50 9.04 -0.49
CA TYR A 129 -10.75 8.03 -1.52
C TYR A 129 -11.74 8.57 -2.55
N TRP A 130 -11.32 8.70 -3.80
CA TRP A 130 -12.16 9.23 -4.88
C TRP A 130 -12.96 8.14 -5.60
N ARG A 131 -13.85 7.48 -4.88
CA ARG A 131 -14.60 6.32 -5.41
C ARG A 131 -15.46 6.65 -6.63
N LYS A 132 -16.07 7.85 -6.67
CA LYS A 132 -16.91 8.29 -7.80
C LYS A 132 -16.11 8.49 -9.10
N HIS A 133 -14.80 8.63 -9.03
CA HIS A 133 -13.94 8.80 -10.21
C HIS A 133 -13.99 7.58 -11.14
N SER A 134 -14.11 6.37 -10.61
CA SER A 134 -14.20 5.15 -11.40
C SER A 134 -15.36 5.10 -12.39
N HIS A 135 -16.39 5.93 -12.22
CA HIS A 135 -17.55 6.02 -13.10
C HIS A 135 -17.40 7.10 -14.19
N ARG A 136 -16.32 7.87 -14.18
CA ARG A 136 -16.09 8.94 -15.13
C ARG A 136 -15.47 8.40 -16.43
N PRO A 137 -15.73 9.04 -17.60
CA PRO A 137 -15.14 8.63 -18.89
C PRO A 137 -13.62 8.55 -18.86
N GLU A 138 -12.95 9.52 -18.25
CA GLU A 138 -11.48 9.58 -18.14
C GLU A 138 -10.88 8.45 -17.32
N ALA A 139 -11.67 7.76 -16.51
CA ALA A 139 -11.25 6.64 -15.67
C ALA A 139 -11.51 5.26 -16.30
N GLN A 140 -11.97 5.18 -17.56
CA GLN A 140 -12.32 3.90 -18.20
C GLN A 140 -11.10 3.17 -18.79
N GLY A 141 -10.03 3.87 -19.16
CA GLY A 141 -8.79 3.26 -19.67
C GLY A 141 -8.03 2.43 -18.63
N ASP A 142 -6.97 1.77 -19.07
CA ASP A 142 -6.08 0.98 -18.20
C ASP A 142 -5.18 1.84 -17.31
N LEU A 143 -4.86 3.03 -17.79
CA LEU A 143 -4.06 4.03 -17.08
C LEU A 143 -4.96 5.22 -16.74
N VAL A 144 -5.08 5.52 -15.47
CA VAL A 144 -6.02 6.52 -14.96
C VAL A 144 -5.27 7.58 -14.17
N GLU A 145 -5.36 8.82 -14.63
CA GLU A 145 -4.80 9.95 -13.88
C GLU A 145 -5.60 10.17 -12.59
N THR A 146 -4.91 10.38 -11.48
CA THR A 146 -5.51 10.60 -10.16
C THR A 146 -4.91 11.83 -9.49
N MET A 147 -5.67 12.49 -8.64
CA MET A 147 -5.22 13.74 -7.99
C MET A 147 -4.23 13.48 -6.84
N SER A 148 -4.40 12.37 -6.15
CA SER A 148 -3.57 11.99 -5.00
C SER A 148 -3.24 10.50 -5.05
N CYS A 149 -2.50 10.00 -4.09
CA CYS A 149 -2.20 8.59 -3.95
C CYS A 149 -2.18 8.15 -2.48
N ILE A 150 -2.26 6.84 -2.27
CA ILE A 150 -2.08 6.27 -0.95
C ILE A 150 -0.59 6.18 -0.59
N GLY A 151 -0.27 6.38 0.69
CA GLY A 151 1.10 6.20 1.18
C GLY A 151 1.58 4.75 1.23
N ALA A 152 0.70 3.76 1.03
CA ALA A 152 1.05 2.35 1.14
C ALA A 152 1.96 1.85 0.02
N CYS A 153 1.84 2.41 -1.20
CA CYS A 153 2.73 2.07 -2.31
C CYS A 153 2.82 3.19 -3.35
N PHE A 154 3.96 3.23 -4.02
CA PHE A 154 4.16 3.97 -5.27
C PHE A 154 5.31 3.36 -6.06
N PHE A 155 5.32 3.61 -7.36
CA PHE A 155 6.35 3.20 -8.32
C PHE A 155 6.74 4.39 -9.19
N MET A 156 8.04 4.61 -9.38
CA MET A 156 8.56 5.66 -10.25
C MET A 156 10.02 5.44 -10.59
N GLU A 157 10.57 6.22 -11.53
CA GLU A 157 12.01 6.24 -11.74
C GLU A 157 12.74 6.72 -10.49
N ARG A 158 13.82 6.03 -10.13
CA ARG A 158 14.62 6.34 -8.93
C ARG A 158 15.21 7.76 -9.02
N GLU A 159 15.74 8.14 -10.18
CA GLU A 159 16.31 9.47 -10.40
C GLU A 159 15.24 10.57 -10.21
N ARG A 160 14.00 10.29 -10.65
CA ARG A 160 12.87 11.20 -10.40
C ARG A 160 12.58 11.34 -8.93
N PHE A 161 12.54 10.24 -8.17
CA PHE A 161 12.33 10.26 -6.72
C PHE A 161 13.39 11.12 -6.01
N LEU A 162 14.67 10.92 -6.37
CA LEU A 162 15.79 11.68 -5.79
C LEU A 162 15.74 13.17 -6.19
N ALA A 163 15.40 13.48 -7.45
CA ALA A 163 15.26 14.85 -7.93
C ALA A 163 14.13 15.62 -7.25
N LEU A 164 13.07 14.92 -6.81
CA LEU A 164 12.00 15.49 -5.99
C LEU A 164 12.40 15.69 -4.52
N GLY A 165 13.65 15.38 -4.14
CA GLY A 165 14.17 15.46 -2.79
C GLY A 165 13.75 14.32 -1.87
N GLY A 166 13.32 13.18 -2.45
CA GLY A 166 12.82 12.05 -1.67
C GLY A 166 11.59 12.41 -0.84
N MET A 167 11.48 11.86 0.36
CA MET A 167 10.45 12.21 1.35
C MET A 167 11.01 13.18 2.38
N ASP A 168 10.21 14.16 2.78
CA ASP A 168 10.61 15.14 3.81
C ASP A 168 10.58 14.49 5.20
N GLU A 169 11.76 14.24 5.76
CA GLU A 169 11.93 13.61 7.06
C GLU A 169 11.48 14.51 8.22
N CYS A 170 11.45 15.83 8.01
CA CYS A 170 10.95 16.79 9.01
C CYS A 170 9.42 16.73 9.15
N HIS A 171 8.71 16.12 8.20
CA HIS A 171 7.25 15.99 8.20
C HIS A 171 6.72 14.88 9.14
N GLY A 172 7.55 14.32 9.99
CA GLY A 172 7.24 13.25 10.92
C GLY A 172 7.43 11.84 10.35
N SER A 173 7.30 10.86 11.22
CA SER A 173 7.60 9.47 10.90
C SER A 173 6.52 8.78 10.06
N TRP A 174 5.26 9.21 10.19
CA TRP A 174 4.08 8.61 9.55
C TRP A 174 3.00 9.64 9.21
N GLY A 175 2.10 9.30 8.30
CA GLY A 175 1.00 10.14 7.86
C GLY A 175 1.35 11.03 6.66
N GLN A 176 0.34 11.49 5.93
CA GLN A 176 0.42 12.40 4.78
C GLN A 176 1.43 12.02 3.68
N TYR A 177 1.92 10.78 3.68
CA TYR A 177 2.96 10.31 2.76
C TYR A 177 2.52 10.45 1.30
N GLY A 178 1.31 9.93 0.97
CA GLY A 178 0.76 10.05 -0.37
C GLY A 178 0.46 11.50 -0.77
N SER A 179 0.03 12.34 0.19
CA SER A 179 -0.23 13.77 -0.06
C SER A 179 1.04 14.54 -0.42
N GLU A 180 2.13 14.30 0.32
CA GLU A 180 3.43 14.89 0.03
C GLU A 180 3.93 14.51 -1.36
N LEU A 181 3.92 13.20 -1.67
CA LEU A 181 4.38 12.70 -2.96
C LEU A 181 3.55 13.27 -4.12
N SER A 182 2.23 13.38 -3.91
CA SER A 182 1.31 13.95 -4.89
C SER A 182 1.60 15.43 -5.15
N GLY A 183 1.78 16.21 -4.09
CA GLY A 183 2.15 17.62 -4.20
C GLY A 183 3.47 17.82 -4.96
N LYS A 184 4.49 17.04 -4.63
CA LYS A 184 5.78 17.06 -5.34
C LYS A 184 5.63 16.69 -6.81
N ALA A 185 4.86 15.66 -7.15
CA ALA A 185 4.60 15.26 -8.53
C ALA A 185 3.94 16.38 -9.32
N TRP A 186 2.83 16.94 -8.84
CA TRP A 186 2.10 18.01 -9.51
C TRP A 186 2.90 19.30 -9.67
N LEU A 187 3.52 19.78 -8.59
CA LEU A 187 4.28 21.04 -8.60
C LEU A 187 5.52 20.98 -9.47
N SER A 188 6.01 19.80 -9.82
CA SER A 188 7.14 19.59 -10.72
C SER A 188 6.72 19.20 -12.15
N GLY A 189 5.45 19.38 -12.51
CA GLY A 189 4.91 19.10 -13.84
C GLY A 189 4.73 17.63 -14.19
N GLY A 190 4.81 16.73 -13.18
CA GLY A 190 4.59 15.30 -13.39
C GLY A 190 3.14 14.89 -13.17
N LYS A 191 2.88 13.57 -13.20
CA LYS A 191 1.55 12.97 -13.06
C LYS A 191 1.52 11.83 -12.06
N LEU A 192 0.32 11.63 -11.49
CA LEU A 192 0.02 10.41 -10.74
C LEU A 192 -0.91 9.55 -11.58
N ILE A 193 -0.49 8.32 -11.86
CA ILE A 193 -1.20 7.39 -12.73
C ILE A 193 -1.48 6.09 -12.00
N THR A 194 -2.75 5.72 -11.91
CA THR A 194 -3.14 4.38 -11.45
C THR A 194 -3.14 3.42 -12.64
N SER A 195 -2.37 2.34 -12.55
CA SER A 195 -2.43 1.24 -13.51
C SER A 195 -3.48 0.23 -13.09
N LYS A 196 -4.46 -0.05 -13.97
CA LYS A 196 -5.43 -1.13 -13.80
C LYS A 196 -4.95 -2.46 -14.34
N LYS A 197 -3.79 -2.50 -15.00
CA LYS A 197 -3.16 -3.73 -15.51
C LYS A 197 -2.56 -4.58 -14.39
N THR A 198 -2.38 -3.98 -13.22
CA THR A 198 -1.83 -4.65 -12.05
C THR A 198 -2.50 -4.16 -10.76
N TRP A 199 -2.27 -4.88 -9.67
CA TRP A 199 -2.89 -4.56 -8.40
C TRP A 199 -1.93 -4.71 -7.21
N MET A 200 -2.26 -4.02 -6.14
CA MET A 200 -1.76 -4.26 -4.79
C MET A 200 -2.95 -4.47 -3.85
N ALA A 201 -2.79 -5.31 -2.84
CA ALA A 201 -3.78 -5.51 -1.79
C ALA A 201 -3.19 -5.13 -0.43
N HIS A 202 -3.86 -4.21 0.25
CA HIS A 202 -3.41 -3.66 1.53
C HIS A 202 -4.22 -4.24 2.68
N LEU A 203 -3.56 -4.63 3.76
CA LEU A 203 -4.22 -5.08 4.98
C LEU A 203 -4.75 -3.87 5.75
N PHE A 204 -6.06 -3.66 5.69
CA PHE A 204 -6.72 -2.68 6.52
C PHE A 204 -7.03 -3.26 7.90
N ARG A 205 -7.04 -2.40 8.91
CA ARG A 205 -7.50 -2.79 10.25
C ARG A 205 -8.94 -3.28 10.16
N THR A 206 -9.20 -4.47 10.71
CA THR A 206 -10.52 -5.07 10.83
C THR A 206 -10.90 -5.11 12.31
N GLY A 207 -12.11 -4.67 12.63
CA GLY A 207 -12.62 -4.52 14.00
C GLY A 207 -12.92 -3.07 14.37
N ASN A 208 -13.78 -2.86 15.37
CA ASN A 208 -14.14 -1.55 15.90
C ASN A 208 -12.98 -0.99 16.76
N PHE A 209 -11.89 -0.58 16.13
CA PHE A 209 -10.99 0.35 16.80
C PHE A 209 -11.69 1.71 16.85
N SER A 210 -12.30 2.02 17.99
CA SER A 210 -12.68 3.38 18.33
C SER A 210 -11.50 4.30 18.02
N ARG A 211 -11.74 5.36 17.26
CA ARG A 211 -10.75 6.42 16.96
C ARG A 211 -10.39 7.27 18.18
N ASN A 212 -10.67 6.79 19.38
CA ASN A 212 -10.38 7.49 20.63
C ASN A 212 -8.97 7.18 21.08
N GLY A 213 -8.04 8.07 20.79
CA GLY A 213 -6.73 8.08 21.41
C GLY A 213 -5.56 8.30 20.49
N HIS A 214 -5.51 9.45 19.81
CA HIS A 214 -4.27 10.14 19.48
C HIS A 214 -4.57 11.64 19.48
N SER A 215 -4.45 12.23 20.66
CA SER A 215 -4.17 13.66 20.85
C SER A 215 -2.70 13.90 20.63
#